data_6ff179cb42f65ce2d0594fd7ffc40d5c
#
_entry.id   6ff179cb42f65ce2d0594fd7ffc40d5c
#
_cell.length_a   1.000
_cell.length_b   1.000
_cell.length_c   1.000
_cell.angle_alpha   90.00
_cell.angle_beta   90.00
_cell.angle_gamma   90.00
#
_symmetry.space_group_name_H-M   'P 1'
#
loop_
_entity.id
_entity.type
_entity.pdbx_description
1 polymer ?
#
loop_
_entity_poly.entity_id
_entity_poly.type
_entity_poly.pdbx_seq_one_letter_code
_entity_poly.pdbx_strand_id
1 'polypeptide(L)'
;MASLKDVARLASVSLMTVSRAINNPELLKPDTLKQVQRAIEELNYVPDFSARKIRGQGTKVSSIGVLGIDTATTPFSVEMILSIERTARQFGWSSFVVNLTEQEGYDQAIWQLLAQRPDGIIYTTMGLREITVHEKLRDKNVVLANCLAKDQTFPTYIPDDYHGQYFAIKHVIEKGYRHPLCFYL
;
A
#
# COMPACT_ATOMS: atom_id res chain seq x y z
N MET A 1 2.95 -26.12 -6.47
CA MET A 1 3.56 -24.83 -6.81
C MET A 1 5.04 -25.06 -7.10
N ALA A 2 5.55 -24.54 -8.22
CA ALA A 2 6.97 -24.66 -8.51
C ALA A 2 7.81 -23.88 -7.47
N SER A 3 8.99 -24.40 -7.16
CA SER A 3 9.92 -23.81 -6.20
C SER A 3 11.14 -23.22 -6.90
N LEU A 4 11.91 -22.38 -6.20
CA LEU A 4 13.19 -21.87 -6.68
C LEU A 4 14.15 -23.02 -7.07
N LYS A 5 14.06 -24.16 -6.39
CA LYS A 5 14.85 -25.35 -6.69
C LYS A 5 14.45 -25.98 -8.04
N ASP A 6 13.18 -25.93 -8.38
CA ASP A 6 12.69 -26.50 -9.63
C ASP A 6 13.16 -25.64 -10.82
N VAL A 7 13.13 -24.32 -10.66
CA VAL A 7 13.70 -23.38 -11.65
C VAL A 7 15.20 -23.63 -11.83
N ALA A 8 15.96 -23.78 -10.74
CA ALA A 8 17.38 -24.04 -10.80
C ALA A 8 17.70 -25.35 -11.53
N ARG A 9 16.90 -26.39 -11.26
CA ARG A 9 17.03 -27.71 -11.93
C ARG A 9 16.71 -27.61 -13.41
N LEU A 10 15.59 -26.97 -13.79
CA LEU A 10 15.19 -26.85 -15.18
C LEU A 10 16.19 -25.99 -15.99
N ALA A 11 16.64 -24.87 -15.40
CA ALA A 11 17.63 -24.01 -16.01
C ALA A 11 19.08 -24.55 -15.88
N SER A 12 19.31 -25.73 -15.29
CA SER A 12 20.65 -26.32 -15.09
C SER A 12 21.67 -25.36 -14.47
N VAL A 13 21.21 -24.54 -13.51
CA VAL A 13 22.06 -23.55 -12.82
C VAL A 13 21.93 -23.70 -11.29
N SER A 14 22.81 -23.02 -10.55
CA SER A 14 22.72 -23.01 -9.09
C SER A 14 21.51 -22.19 -8.59
N LEU A 15 21.02 -22.50 -7.38
CA LEU A 15 20.00 -21.68 -6.70
C LEU A 15 20.42 -20.21 -6.57
N MET A 16 21.71 -19.97 -6.36
CA MET A 16 22.27 -18.62 -6.29
C MET A 16 22.18 -17.89 -7.63
N THR A 17 22.37 -18.59 -8.74
CA THR A 17 22.23 -18.04 -10.09
C THR A 17 20.79 -17.65 -10.37
N VAL A 18 19.80 -18.50 -9.99
CA VAL A 18 18.39 -18.16 -10.12
C VAL A 18 18.04 -16.95 -9.23
N SER A 19 18.52 -16.93 -7.99
CA SER A 19 18.33 -15.78 -7.11
C SER A 19 18.90 -14.49 -7.69
N ARG A 20 20.10 -14.55 -8.32
CA ARG A 20 20.71 -13.40 -9.01
C ARG A 20 19.90 -12.99 -10.25
N ALA A 21 19.44 -13.92 -11.06
CA ALA A 21 18.60 -13.63 -12.22
C ALA A 21 17.34 -12.83 -11.87
N ILE A 22 16.79 -13.11 -10.69
CA ILE A 22 15.56 -12.46 -10.20
C ILE A 22 15.86 -11.10 -9.52
N ASN A 23 17.00 -10.98 -8.82
CA ASN A 23 17.28 -9.82 -7.97
C ASN A 23 18.28 -8.81 -8.56
N ASN A 24 19.24 -9.29 -9.32
CA ASN A 24 20.34 -8.52 -9.86
C ASN A 24 20.70 -9.05 -11.26
N PRO A 25 19.76 -8.98 -12.22
CA PRO A 25 19.93 -9.57 -13.56
C PRO A 25 21.16 -9.04 -14.29
N GLU A 26 21.57 -7.81 -14.01
CA GLU A 26 22.74 -7.15 -14.56
C GLU A 26 24.07 -7.84 -14.19
N LEU A 27 24.09 -8.65 -13.14
CA LEU A 27 25.26 -9.41 -12.70
C LEU A 27 25.44 -10.75 -13.43
N LEU A 28 24.52 -11.09 -14.34
CA LEU A 28 24.56 -12.35 -15.08
C LEU A 28 24.88 -12.14 -16.56
N LYS A 29 25.49 -13.16 -17.15
CA LYS A 29 25.65 -13.21 -18.61
C LYS A 29 24.27 -13.28 -19.28
N PRO A 30 24.07 -12.59 -20.44
CA PRO A 30 22.77 -12.55 -21.12
C PRO A 30 22.18 -13.93 -21.41
N ASP A 31 23.00 -14.89 -21.80
CA ASP A 31 22.53 -16.24 -22.11
C ASP A 31 22.03 -17.00 -20.86
N THR A 32 22.75 -16.87 -19.76
CA THR A 32 22.33 -17.45 -18.47
C THR A 32 21.04 -16.82 -17.97
N LEU A 33 20.89 -15.50 -18.12
CA LEU A 33 19.66 -14.78 -17.75
C LEU A 33 18.46 -15.28 -18.57
N LYS A 34 18.62 -15.38 -19.90
CA LYS A 34 17.56 -15.91 -20.79
C LYS A 34 17.16 -17.34 -20.43
N GLN A 35 18.13 -18.18 -20.10
CA GLN A 35 17.89 -19.58 -19.69
C GLN A 35 17.05 -19.67 -18.43
N VAL A 36 17.37 -18.84 -17.42
CA VAL A 36 16.61 -18.78 -16.17
C VAL A 36 15.22 -18.20 -16.41
N GLN A 37 15.07 -17.15 -17.21
CA GLN A 37 13.78 -16.55 -17.55
C GLN A 37 12.84 -17.56 -18.23
N ARG A 38 13.32 -18.33 -19.20
CA ARG A 38 12.54 -19.41 -19.83
C ARG A 38 12.06 -20.46 -18.82
N ALA A 39 12.94 -20.86 -17.90
CA ALA A 39 12.56 -21.83 -16.87
C ALA A 39 11.52 -21.28 -15.89
N ILE A 40 11.57 -19.98 -15.56
CA ILE A 40 10.56 -19.30 -14.74
C ILE A 40 9.20 -19.30 -15.47
N GLU A 41 9.19 -18.94 -16.75
CA GLU A 41 7.98 -18.93 -17.59
C GLU A 41 7.37 -20.33 -17.74
N GLU A 42 8.19 -21.32 -18.08
CA GLU A 42 7.74 -22.71 -18.29
C GLU A 42 7.12 -23.31 -17.03
N LEU A 43 7.70 -23.00 -15.85
CA LEU A 43 7.21 -23.50 -14.57
C LEU A 43 6.11 -22.62 -13.96
N ASN A 44 5.73 -21.50 -14.60
CA ASN A 44 4.88 -20.47 -14.01
C ASN A 44 5.30 -20.12 -12.59
N TYR A 45 6.65 -20.01 -12.38
CA TYR A 45 7.19 -19.74 -11.07
C TYR A 45 7.00 -18.29 -10.69
N VAL A 46 6.31 -18.03 -9.60
CA VAL A 46 6.17 -16.70 -9.01
C VAL A 46 7.08 -16.62 -7.79
N PRO A 47 8.04 -15.68 -7.79
CA PRO A 47 8.93 -15.48 -6.65
C PRO A 47 8.14 -15.10 -5.38
N ASP A 48 8.41 -15.79 -4.28
CA ASP A 48 7.83 -15.44 -2.99
C ASP A 48 8.53 -14.21 -2.41
N PHE A 49 7.85 -13.06 -2.49
CA PHE A 49 8.35 -11.79 -1.96
C PHE A 49 8.45 -11.78 -0.43
N SER A 50 7.63 -12.57 0.27
CA SER A 50 7.67 -12.68 1.72
C SER A 50 8.95 -13.39 2.19
N ALA A 51 9.36 -14.43 1.48
CA ALA A 51 10.61 -15.15 1.77
C ALA A 51 11.86 -14.27 1.47
N ARG A 52 11.78 -13.29 0.57
CA ARG A 52 12.85 -12.33 0.29
C ARG A 52 13.12 -11.40 1.48
N LYS A 53 12.07 -10.93 2.13
CA LYS A 53 12.15 -10.03 3.28
C LYS A 53 12.94 -10.64 4.45
N ILE A 54 12.88 -11.97 4.60
CA ILE A 54 13.53 -12.71 5.69
C ILE A 54 15.05 -12.93 5.43
N ARG A 55 15.48 -13.03 4.18
CA ARG A 55 16.87 -13.41 3.84
C ARG A 55 17.84 -12.26 3.68
N GLY A 56 17.41 -11.00 3.71
CA GLY A 56 18.30 -9.83 3.64
C GLY A 56 19.14 -9.70 2.36
N GLN A 57 18.93 -10.55 1.35
CA GLN A 57 19.69 -10.59 0.10
C GLN A 57 18.77 -10.22 -1.07
N GLY A 58 18.98 -9.04 -1.62
CA GLY A 58 18.27 -8.52 -2.79
C GLY A 58 17.74 -7.11 -2.56
N THR A 59 17.32 -6.44 -3.60
CA THR A 59 16.63 -5.14 -3.52
C THR A 59 15.41 -5.30 -2.62
N LYS A 60 15.47 -4.70 -1.43
CA LYS A 60 14.38 -4.73 -0.44
C LYS A 60 13.17 -4.06 -1.06
N VAL A 61 12.22 -4.84 -1.55
CA VAL A 61 10.93 -4.29 -1.97
C VAL A 61 10.20 -3.86 -0.70
N SER A 62 10.12 -2.57 -0.48
CA SER A 62 9.35 -2.00 0.62
C SER A 62 7.86 -2.24 0.41
N SER A 63 7.13 -2.38 1.50
CA SER A 63 5.69 -2.63 1.45
C SER A 63 4.92 -1.66 2.33
N ILE A 64 3.79 -1.19 1.81
CA ILE A 64 2.85 -0.35 2.53
C ILE A 64 1.61 -1.18 2.86
N GLY A 65 1.25 -1.22 4.14
CA GLY A 65 -0.03 -1.72 4.58
C GLY A 65 -1.04 -0.57 4.69
N VAL A 66 -2.20 -0.72 4.12
CA VAL A 66 -3.31 0.23 4.27
C VAL A 66 -4.31 -0.38 5.22
N LEU A 67 -4.56 0.28 6.34
CA LEU A 67 -5.65 -0.05 7.25
C LEU A 67 -6.81 0.89 6.95
N GLY A 68 -7.85 0.36 6.29
CA GLY A 68 -9.02 1.11 5.89
C GLY A 68 -10.23 0.81 6.77
N ILE A 69 -10.91 1.84 7.27
CA ILE A 69 -12.16 1.67 8.00
C ILE A 69 -13.30 2.21 7.15
N ASP A 70 -14.22 1.33 6.79
CA ASP A 70 -15.38 1.60 5.92
C ASP A 70 -15.00 2.21 4.56
N THR A 71 -13.77 1.97 4.08
CA THR A 71 -13.21 2.67 2.91
C THR A 71 -13.68 2.11 1.57
N ALA A 72 -14.29 0.93 1.54
CA ALA A 72 -14.75 0.31 0.29
C ALA A 72 -16.16 0.75 -0.17
N THR A 73 -16.70 1.83 0.40
CA THR A 73 -18.12 2.19 0.26
C THR A 73 -18.37 3.45 -0.56
N THR A 74 -17.37 4.29 -0.79
CA THR A 74 -17.53 5.54 -1.55
C THR A 74 -16.50 5.67 -2.68
N PRO A 75 -16.85 6.36 -3.79
CA PRO A 75 -15.89 6.63 -4.87
C PRO A 75 -14.62 7.33 -4.38
N PHE A 76 -14.73 8.27 -3.44
CA PHE A 76 -13.60 9.00 -2.87
C PHE A 76 -12.60 8.06 -2.16
N SER A 77 -13.10 7.18 -1.31
CA SER A 77 -12.23 6.23 -0.59
C SER A 77 -11.60 5.20 -1.52
N VAL A 78 -12.30 4.78 -2.57
CA VAL A 78 -11.74 3.91 -3.60
C VAL A 78 -10.61 4.61 -4.37
N GLU A 79 -10.81 5.87 -4.81
CA GLU A 79 -9.76 6.64 -5.48
C GLU A 79 -8.54 6.87 -4.59
N MET A 80 -8.73 7.09 -3.30
CA MET A 80 -7.63 7.22 -2.36
C MET A 80 -6.80 5.92 -2.28
N ILE A 81 -7.44 4.76 -2.17
CA ILE A 81 -6.75 3.47 -2.17
C ILE A 81 -6.01 3.23 -3.48
N LEU A 82 -6.64 3.53 -4.62
CA LEU A 82 -6.01 3.41 -5.94
C LEU A 82 -4.81 4.36 -6.09
N SER A 83 -4.90 5.58 -5.54
CA SER A 83 -3.79 6.55 -5.55
C SER A 83 -2.61 6.07 -4.71
N ILE A 84 -2.88 5.47 -3.55
CA ILE A 84 -1.86 4.85 -2.71
C ILE A 84 -1.16 3.72 -3.48
N GLU A 85 -1.92 2.84 -4.12
CA GLU A 85 -1.40 1.71 -4.87
C GLU A 85 -0.55 2.17 -6.06
N ARG A 86 -1.06 3.11 -6.87
CA ARG A 86 -0.33 3.67 -8.02
C ARG A 86 0.98 4.32 -7.59
N THR A 87 0.94 5.10 -6.52
CA THR A 87 2.13 5.78 -5.98
C THR A 87 3.15 4.77 -5.46
N ALA A 88 2.73 3.79 -4.67
CA ALA A 88 3.61 2.74 -4.18
C ALA A 88 4.31 2.02 -5.34
N ARG A 89 3.55 1.66 -6.39
CA ARG A 89 4.09 1.01 -7.60
C ARG A 89 5.10 1.89 -8.33
N GLN A 90 4.89 3.20 -8.44
CA GLN A 90 5.85 4.13 -9.07
C GLN A 90 7.21 4.13 -8.36
N PHE A 91 7.22 3.93 -7.05
CA PHE A 91 8.45 3.79 -6.26
C PHE A 91 8.97 2.34 -6.16
N GLY A 92 8.38 1.41 -6.91
CA GLY A 92 8.76 0.00 -6.84
C GLY A 92 8.37 -0.70 -5.54
N TRP A 93 7.41 -0.14 -4.79
CA TRP A 93 6.90 -0.70 -3.54
C TRP A 93 5.65 -1.52 -3.80
N SER A 94 5.39 -2.50 -2.94
CA SER A 94 4.12 -3.21 -2.91
C SER A 94 3.16 -2.56 -1.91
N SER A 95 1.87 -2.66 -2.17
CA SER A 95 0.83 -2.26 -1.22
C SER A 95 -0.19 -3.38 -1.03
N PHE A 96 -0.80 -3.42 0.13
CA PHE A 96 -1.93 -4.29 0.43
C PHE A 96 -2.90 -3.58 1.36
N VAL A 97 -4.16 -3.94 1.29
CA VAL A 97 -5.23 -3.30 2.06
C VAL A 97 -5.83 -4.32 3.01
N VAL A 98 -5.97 -3.92 4.26
CA VAL A 98 -6.81 -4.58 5.26
C VAL A 98 -7.96 -3.61 5.52
N ASN A 99 -9.14 -3.96 5.02
CA ASN A 99 -10.34 -3.17 5.22
C ASN A 99 -11.18 -3.82 6.31
N LEU A 100 -11.73 -3.00 7.18
CA LEU A 100 -12.65 -3.44 8.23
C LEU A 100 -13.85 -2.52 8.30
N THR A 101 -14.96 -3.05 8.74
CA THR A 101 -16.14 -2.30 9.12
C THR A 101 -16.10 -2.01 10.63
N GLU A 102 -16.82 -0.99 11.08
CA GLU A 102 -16.89 -0.66 12.52
C GLU A 102 -17.41 -1.81 13.39
N GLN A 103 -18.09 -2.77 12.79
CA GLN A 103 -18.67 -3.94 13.48
C GLN A 103 -17.65 -5.09 13.64
N GLU A 104 -16.52 -5.05 12.94
CA GLU A 104 -15.50 -6.09 12.99
C GLU A 104 -14.44 -5.76 14.04
N GLY A 105 -13.85 -6.83 14.63
CA GLY A 105 -12.84 -6.67 15.66
C GLY A 105 -11.55 -6.04 15.16
N TYR A 106 -11.25 -4.86 15.66
CA TYR A 106 -10.02 -4.10 15.36
C TYR A 106 -8.75 -4.94 15.55
N ASP A 107 -8.69 -5.74 16.60
CA ASP A 107 -7.52 -6.56 16.92
C ASP A 107 -7.16 -7.53 15.80
N GLN A 108 -8.15 -8.17 15.18
CA GLN A 108 -7.91 -9.12 14.10
C GLN A 108 -7.36 -8.44 12.85
N ALA A 109 -7.93 -7.28 12.46
CA ALA A 109 -7.44 -6.50 11.32
C ALA A 109 -6.00 -6.03 11.54
N ILE A 110 -5.68 -5.56 12.74
CA ILE A 110 -4.32 -5.15 13.10
C ILE A 110 -3.36 -6.33 13.08
N TRP A 111 -3.76 -7.51 13.57
CA TRP A 111 -2.96 -8.71 13.45
C TRP A 111 -2.71 -9.11 12.00
N GLN A 112 -3.72 -9.06 11.14
CA GLN A 112 -3.57 -9.34 9.70
C GLN A 112 -2.61 -8.35 9.04
N LEU A 113 -2.73 -7.06 9.35
CA LEU A 113 -1.85 -6.02 8.87
C LEU A 113 -0.40 -6.26 9.27
N LEU A 114 -0.17 -6.46 10.57
CA LEU A 114 1.17 -6.63 11.14
C LEU A 114 1.83 -7.96 10.76
N ALA A 115 1.04 -9.01 10.51
CA ALA A 115 1.53 -10.31 10.04
C ALA A 115 2.25 -10.20 8.68
N GLN A 116 1.85 -9.26 7.82
CA GLN A 116 2.51 -8.96 6.55
C GLN A 116 3.81 -8.14 6.72
N ARG A 117 4.10 -7.68 7.93
CA ARG A 117 5.30 -6.88 8.27
C ARG A 117 5.51 -5.71 7.31
N PRO A 118 4.55 -4.77 7.16
CA PRO A 118 4.72 -3.61 6.31
C PRO A 118 5.88 -2.74 6.81
N ASP A 119 6.56 -2.05 5.88
CA ASP A 119 7.60 -1.07 6.22
C ASP A 119 6.99 0.28 6.61
N GLY A 120 5.78 0.57 6.11
CA GLY A 120 4.96 1.72 6.47
C GLY A 120 3.48 1.36 6.48
N ILE A 121 2.70 2.11 7.22
CA ILE A 121 1.26 1.91 7.38
C ILE A 121 0.55 3.22 7.06
N ILE A 122 -0.46 3.16 6.19
CA ILE A 122 -1.41 4.25 6.00
C ILE A 122 -2.73 3.85 6.67
N TYR A 123 -3.14 4.63 7.66
CA TYR A 123 -4.43 4.46 8.31
C TYR A 123 -5.42 5.44 7.68
N THR A 124 -6.56 4.96 7.21
CA THR A 124 -7.55 5.80 6.53
C THR A 124 -8.98 5.44 6.91
N THR A 125 -9.87 6.42 6.81
CA THR A 125 -11.32 6.26 7.08
C THR A 125 -12.15 6.78 5.92
N MET A 126 -13.39 6.34 5.81
CA MET A 126 -14.32 6.78 4.77
C MET A 126 -14.56 8.29 4.78
N GLY A 127 -14.75 8.88 5.96
CA GLY A 127 -14.96 10.31 6.17
C GLY A 127 -13.95 10.87 7.16
N LEU A 128 -13.77 12.20 7.15
CA LEU A 128 -12.90 12.88 8.12
C LEU A 128 -13.47 12.70 9.54
N ARG A 129 -12.74 12.02 10.37
CA ARG A 129 -13.10 11.79 11.78
C ARG A 129 -11.88 11.65 12.67
N GLU A 130 -12.09 11.88 13.96
CA GLU A 130 -11.08 11.57 14.97
C GLU A 130 -11.07 10.07 15.30
N ILE A 131 -9.86 9.54 15.38
CA ILE A 131 -9.61 8.14 15.72
C ILE A 131 -8.67 8.02 16.91
N THR A 132 -8.69 6.88 17.54
CA THR A 132 -7.64 6.46 18.48
C THR A 132 -6.76 5.43 17.79
N VAL A 133 -5.49 5.75 17.59
CA VAL A 133 -4.55 4.80 16.99
C VAL A 133 -4.25 3.70 17.99
N HIS A 134 -4.42 2.47 17.54
CA HIS A 134 -4.22 1.28 18.38
C HIS A 134 -2.78 1.21 18.92
N GLU A 135 -2.60 0.77 20.15
CA GLU A 135 -1.30 0.73 20.84
C GLU A 135 -0.21 -0.01 20.06
N LYS A 136 -0.54 -1.13 19.40
CA LYS A 136 0.41 -1.92 18.57
C LYS A 136 0.91 -1.20 17.32
N LEU A 137 0.31 -0.09 16.95
CA LEU A 137 0.71 0.73 15.80
C LEU A 137 1.53 1.95 16.20
N ARG A 138 1.58 2.32 17.49
CA ARG A 138 2.20 3.55 17.97
C ARG A 138 3.71 3.60 17.74
N ASP A 139 4.37 2.46 17.75
CA ASP A 139 5.83 2.32 17.51
C ASP A 139 6.16 2.06 16.03
N LYS A 140 5.18 2.10 15.14
CA LYS A 140 5.33 1.83 13.71
C LYS A 140 5.36 3.13 12.90
N ASN A 141 5.84 3.04 11.67
CA ASN A 141 5.78 4.14 10.70
C ASN A 141 4.34 4.28 10.19
N VAL A 142 3.53 5.06 10.91
CA VAL A 142 2.12 5.29 10.57
C VAL A 142 1.92 6.70 10.06
N VAL A 143 1.13 6.81 8.99
CA VAL A 143 0.62 8.06 8.43
C VAL A 143 -0.90 7.98 8.41
N LEU A 144 -1.56 9.06 8.79
CA LEU A 144 -3.01 9.17 8.75
C LEU A 144 -3.46 9.86 7.46
N ALA A 145 -4.46 9.30 6.80
CA ALA A 145 -5.07 9.87 5.61
C ALA A 145 -6.59 9.98 5.82
N ASN A 146 -7.13 11.17 5.66
CA ASN A 146 -8.56 11.45 5.85
C ASN A 146 -9.10 11.13 7.25
N CYS A 147 -8.22 11.18 8.27
CA CYS A 147 -8.60 11.05 9.67
C CYS A 147 -7.61 11.81 10.56
N LEU A 148 -7.99 12.10 11.79
CA LEU A 148 -7.20 12.81 12.79
C LEU A 148 -6.99 11.90 14.00
N ALA A 149 -5.79 11.90 14.57
CA ALA A 149 -5.56 11.25 15.85
C ALA A 149 -5.88 12.21 16.99
N LYS A 150 -6.50 11.72 18.05
CA LYS A 150 -6.82 12.52 19.25
C LYS A 150 -5.55 13.06 19.94
N ASP A 151 -4.46 12.33 19.87
CA ASP A 151 -3.18 12.67 20.49
C ASP A 151 -2.22 13.42 19.54
N GLN A 152 -2.58 13.61 18.28
CA GLN A 152 -1.85 14.35 17.23
C GLN A 152 -0.36 13.95 17.09
N THR A 153 0.00 12.72 17.41
CA THR A 153 1.39 12.24 17.36
C THR A 153 1.81 11.70 15.98
N PHE A 154 0.90 11.66 15.01
CA PHE A 154 1.12 11.04 13.71
C PHE A 154 1.09 12.06 12.57
N PRO A 155 1.95 11.92 11.54
CA PRO A 155 1.80 12.67 10.30
C PRO A 155 0.40 12.45 9.73
N THR A 156 -0.29 13.54 9.42
CA THR A 156 -1.70 13.50 9.04
C THR A 156 -1.93 14.32 7.78
N TYR A 157 -2.64 13.76 6.83
CA TYR A 157 -3.03 14.39 5.58
C TYR A 157 -4.55 14.34 5.43
N ILE A 158 -5.16 15.50 5.35
CA ILE A 158 -6.61 15.68 5.22
C ILE A 158 -6.92 16.64 4.07
N PRO A 159 -8.10 16.55 3.44
CA PRO A 159 -8.57 17.55 2.48
C PRO A 159 -8.71 18.93 3.15
N ASP A 160 -8.40 19.98 2.41
CA ASP A 160 -8.64 21.35 2.85
C ASP A 160 -10.07 21.79 2.46
N ASP A 161 -11.05 21.14 3.08
CA ASP A 161 -12.47 21.37 2.79
C ASP A 161 -12.91 22.79 3.14
N TYR A 162 -12.31 23.40 4.16
CA TYR A 162 -12.64 24.76 4.55
C TYR A 162 -12.34 25.77 3.44
N HIS A 163 -11.11 25.78 2.95
CA HIS A 163 -10.75 26.70 1.88
C HIS A 163 -11.43 26.36 0.56
N GLY A 164 -11.60 25.07 0.27
CA GLY A 164 -12.33 24.61 -0.90
C GLY A 164 -13.76 25.16 -0.92
N GLN A 165 -14.50 25.03 0.16
CA GLN A 165 -15.86 25.56 0.27
C GLN A 165 -15.88 27.09 0.32
N TYR A 166 -14.97 27.72 1.05
CA TYR A 166 -14.86 29.17 1.10
C TYR A 166 -14.70 29.77 -0.30
N PHE A 167 -13.76 29.27 -1.09
CA PHE A 167 -13.54 29.77 -2.45
C PHE A 167 -14.70 29.48 -3.39
N ALA A 168 -15.36 28.33 -3.25
CA ALA A 168 -16.56 28.01 -4.03
C ALA A 168 -17.70 29.01 -3.75
N ILE A 169 -18.01 29.25 -2.48
CA ILE A 169 -19.06 30.22 -2.08
C ILE A 169 -18.68 31.64 -2.49
N LYS A 170 -17.44 32.05 -2.27
CA LYS A 170 -16.94 33.36 -2.70
C LYS A 170 -17.14 33.57 -4.19
N HIS A 171 -16.79 32.60 -5.02
CA HIS A 171 -16.98 32.66 -6.47
C HIS A 171 -18.44 32.81 -6.85
N VAL A 172 -19.36 32.10 -6.21
CA VAL A 172 -20.81 32.21 -6.47
C VAL A 172 -21.30 33.61 -6.11
N ILE A 173 -20.87 34.19 -5.00
CA ILE A 173 -21.24 35.54 -4.57
C ILE A 173 -20.70 36.60 -5.54
N GLU A 174 -19.44 36.48 -5.98
CA GLU A 174 -18.80 37.38 -6.95
C GLU A 174 -19.49 37.35 -8.31
N LYS A 175 -20.12 36.22 -8.68
CA LYS A 175 -20.98 36.13 -9.87
C LYS A 175 -22.35 36.79 -9.71
N GLY A 176 -22.66 37.41 -8.56
CA GLY A 176 -23.89 38.12 -8.27
C GLY A 176 -25.03 37.30 -7.68
N TYR A 177 -24.82 36.02 -7.42
CA TYR A 177 -25.83 35.19 -6.78
C TYR A 177 -25.93 35.56 -5.30
N ARG A 178 -27.15 35.83 -4.81
CA ARG A 178 -27.41 36.34 -3.45
C ARG A 178 -27.93 35.26 -2.48
N HIS A 179 -28.42 34.15 -3.00
CA HIS A 179 -29.09 33.10 -2.24
C HIS A 179 -28.57 31.72 -2.66
N PRO A 180 -27.29 31.40 -2.41
CA PRO A 180 -26.78 30.08 -2.71
C PRO A 180 -27.43 29.03 -1.81
N LEU A 181 -27.81 27.89 -2.40
CA LEU A 181 -28.31 26.73 -1.68
C LEU A 181 -27.16 25.76 -1.44
N CYS A 182 -26.91 25.41 -0.19
CA CYS A 182 -25.89 24.45 0.20
C CYS A 182 -26.50 23.11 0.55
N PHE A 183 -25.98 22.02 -0.04
CA PHE A 183 -26.33 20.67 0.35
C PHE A 183 -25.14 20.08 1.12
N TYR A 184 -25.44 19.49 2.28
CA TYR A 184 -24.49 18.71 3.08
C TYR A 184 -24.84 17.24 2.97
N LEU A 185 -23.85 16.38 2.77
CA LEU A 185 -23.97 14.92 2.78
C LEU A 185 -23.51 14.39 4.13
#